data_cc7137c713e6d7390dd89d8ef30ce4d4
#
_entry.id   cc7137c713e6d7390dd89d8ef30ce4d4
#
_cell.length_a   1.000
_cell.length_b   1.000
_cell.length_c   1.000
_cell.angle_alpha   90.00
_cell.angle_beta   90.00
_cell.angle_gamma   90.00
#
_symmetry.space_group_name_H-M   'P 1'
#
loop_
_entity.id
_entity.type
_entity.pdbx_description
1 polymer ?
#
loop_
_entity_poly.entity_id
_entity_poly.type
_entity_poly.pdbx_seq_one_letter_code
_entity_poly.pdbx_strand_id
1 'polypeptide(L)'
;MIEFLKNWVSSDKPHSHEQVDDLVEAVSALLLEAAMIDGQIDSEEIEQTKHAICSFFDISEEQATQTIQKLSEDAGHKHEFHSLTKQIRESCDYEERIYILSMLWQIVLADDEIDSLESSLMRRLSGLLFVSDVDSGKAKQQARTRLA
;
A
#
# COMPACT_ATOMS: atom_id res chain seq x y z
N MET A 1 -7.21 1.54 12.56
CA MET A 1 -7.38 1.27 11.19
C MET A 1 -7.99 -0.04 10.89
N ILE A 2 -8.52 -0.58 11.92
CA ILE A 2 -9.56 -1.58 11.92
C ILE A 2 -10.73 -1.14 11.02
N GLU A 3 -10.92 0.18 10.87
CA GLU A 3 -12.02 0.75 10.08
C GLU A 3 -11.98 0.41 8.60
N PHE A 4 -10.79 0.41 7.98
CA PHE A 4 -10.68 0.05 6.56
C PHE A 4 -11.14 -1.39 6.33
N LEU A 5 -10.58 -2.32 7.10
CA LEU A 5 -10.90 -3.74 6.96
C LEU A 5 -12.36 -4.01 7.32
N LYS A 6 -12.88 -3.36 8.37
CA LYS A 6 -14.28 -3.48 8.74
C LYS A 6 -15.21 -2.96 7.65
N ASN A 7 -14.89 -1.80 7.08
CA ASN A 7 -15.69 -1.21 6.00
C ASN A 7 -15.63 -2.08 4.75
N TRP A 8 -14.47 -2.65 4.45
CA TRP A 8 -14.29 -3.53 3.31
C TRP A 8 -15.04 -4.85 3.49
N VAL A 9 -14.97 -5.44 4.69
CA VAL A 9 -15.66 -6.69 5.03
C VAL A 9 -17.17 -6.48 5.15
N SER A 10 -17.61 -5.31 5.64
CA SER A 10 -19.03 -4.99 5.82
C SER A 10 -19.65 -4.27 4.63
N SER A 11 -18.91 -4.06 3.54
CA SER A 11 -19.49 -3.53 2.31
C SER A 11 -20.55 -4.50 1.78
N ASP A 12 -21.47 -4.00 0.95
CA ASP A 12 -22.60 -4.79 0.40
C ASP A 12 -22.16 -6.03 -0.40
N LYS A 13 -20.85 -6.15 -0.65
CA LYS A 13 -20.27 -7.33 -1.31
C LYS A 13 -19.54 -8.17 -0.27
N PRO A 14 -20.02 -9.38 0.03
CA PRO A 14 -19.30 -10.25 0.94
C PRO A 14 -17.95 -10.65 0.33
N HIS A 15 -16.89 -10.42 1.07
CA HIS A 15 -15.53 -10.81 0.67
C HIS A 15 -15.15 -12.10 1.38
N SER A 16 -14.67 -13.10 0.62
CA SER A 16 -14.16 -14.33 1.18
C SER A 16 -12.81 -14.10 1.86
N HIS A 17 -12.40 -15.02 2.72
CA HIS A 17 -11.06 -15.00 3.33
C HIS A 17 -9.97 -14.95 2.27
N GLU A 18 -10.14 -15.70 1.18
CA GLU A 18 -9.19 -15.72 0.07
C GLU A 18 -9.07 -14.34 -0.58
N GLN A 19 -10.18 -13.63 -0.76
CA GLN A 19 -10.17 -12.29 -1.31
C GLN A 19 -9.47 -11.29 -0.39
N VAL A 20 -9.65 -11.42 0.92
CA VAL A 20 -8.97 -10.59 1.91
C VAL A 20 -7.46 -10.85 1.85
N ASP A 21 -7.04 -12.10 1.83
CA ASP A 21 -5.64 -12.49 1.75
C ASP A 21 -5.00 -11.99 0.46
N ASP A 22 -5.71 -12.08 -0.66
CA ASP A 22 -5.25 -11.59 -1.95
C ASP A 22 -5.05 -10.06 -1.94
N LEU A 23 -5.96 -9.34 -1.29
CA LEU A 23 -5.83 -7.87 -1.15
C LEU A 23 -4.65 -7.51 -0.27
N VAL A 24 -4.46 -8.19 0.86
CA VAL A 24 -3.31 -7.98 1.75
C VAL A 24 -2.02 -8.18 0.97
N GLU A 25 -1.94 -9.26 0.21
CA GLU A 25 -0.77 -9.58 -0.59
C GLU A 25 -0.50 -8.52 -1.67
N ALA A 26 -1.55 -8.09 -2.39
CA ALA A 26 -1.43 -7.09 -3.45
C ALA A 26 -0.97 -5.74 -2.91
N VAL A 27 -1.56 -5.27 -1.81
CA VAL A 27 -1.18 -4.00 -1.18
C VAL A 27 0.22 -4.09 -0.61
N SER A 28 0.57 -5.21 0.04
CA SER A 28 1.91 -5.42 0.59
C SER A 28 2.97 -5.41 -0.51
N ALA A 29 2.69 -6.07 -1.64
CA ALA A 29 3.60 -6.07 -2.79
C ALA A 29 3.77 -4.65 -3.34
N LEU A 30 2.70 -3.88 -3.43
CA LEU A 30 2.76 -2.50 -3.91
C LEU A 30 3.61 -1.63 -3.00
N LEU A 31 3.44 -1.77 -1.68
CA LEU A 31 4.24 -1.03 -0.70
C LEU A 31 5.72 -1.39 -0.78
N LEU A 32 6.03 -2.67 -0.93
CA LEU A 32 7.42 -3.12 -1.08
C LEU A 32 8.06 -2.60 -2.36
N GLU A 33 7.34 -2.64 -3.48
CA GLU A 33 7.86 -2.12 -4.74
C GLU A 33 8.10 -0.61 -4.66
N ALA A 34 7.21 0.12 -3.97
CA ALA A 34 7.40 1.55 -3.73
C ALA A 34 8.63 1.82 -2.87
N ALA A 35 8.85 1.01 -1.84
CA ALA A 35 10.02 1.15 -0.96
C ALA A 35 11.33 0.82 -1.69
N MET A 36 11.27 0.01 -2.74
CA MET A 36 12.44 -0.41 -3.52
C MET A 36 12.71 0.49 -4.73
N ILE A 37 12.05 1.62 -4.85
CA ILE A 37 12.15 2.47 -6.06
C ILE A 37 13.58 2.97 -6.30
N ASP A 38 14.35 3.15 -5.25
CA ASP A 38 15.76 3.57 -5.33
C ASP A 38 16.73 2.39 -5.59
N GLY A 39 16.20 1.17 -5.77
CA GLY A 39 17.00 -0.03 -6.05
C GLY A 39 17.46 -0.78 -4.81
N GLN A 40 17.26 -0.25 -3.63
CA GLN A 40 17.67 -0.89 -2.37
C GLN A 40 16.60 -0.70 -1.31
N ILE A 41 16.30 -1.78 -0.60
CA ILE A 41 15.43 -1.72 0.57
C ILE A 41 16.28 -2.03 1.80
N ASP A 42 16.32 -1.11 2.76
CA ASP A 42 17.03 -1.35 4.00
C ASP A 42 16.11 -1.95 5.07
N SER A 43 16.69 -2.35 6.20
CA SER A 43 15.94 -2.99 7.27
C SER A 43 14.91 -2.06 7.91
N GLU A 44 15.20 -0.76 7.94
CA GLU A 44 14.28 0.24 8.47
C GLU A 44 13.04 0.39 7.58
N GLU A 45 13.23 0.42 6.26
CA GLU A 45 12.13 0.48 5.30
C GLU A 45 11.25 -0.78 5.38
N ILE A 46 11.86 -1.95 5.58
CA ILE A 46 11.13 -3.20 5.76
C ILE A 46 10.28 -3.13 7.03
N GLU A 47 10.84 -2.63 8.12
CA GLU A 47 10.11 -2.50 9.39
C GLU A 47 8.95 -1.52 9.27
N GLN A 48 9.15 -0.40 8.58
CA GLN A 48 8.09 0.58 8.33
C GLN A 48 6.97 -0.02 7.48
N THR A 49 7.32 -0.76 6.42
CA THR A 49 6.34 -1.43 5.57
C THR A 49 5.54 -2.46 6.35
N LYS A 50 6.22 -3.27 7.14
CA LYS A 50 5.61 -4.26 8.02
C LYS A 50 4.63 -3.62 9.01
N HIS A 51 5.05 -2.52 9.63
CA HIS A 51 4.24 -1.79 10.59
C HIS A 51 2.98 -1.22 9.92
N ALA A 52 3.13 -0.66 8.72
CA ALA A 52 2.01 -0.13 7.95
C ALA A 52 0.99 -1.22 7.61
N ILE A 53 1.46 -2.39 7.18
CA ILE A 53 0.60 -3.53 6.86
C ILE A 53 -0.15 -4.01 8.09
N CYS A 54 0.53 -4.13 9.22
CA CYS A 54 -0.09 -4.54 10.49
C CYS A 54 -1.19 -3.59 10.91
N SER A 55 -0.91 -2.29 10.86
CA SER A 55 -1.88 -1.27 11.24
C SER A 55 -3.08 -1.23 10.31
N PHE A 56 -2.82 -1.42 9.03
CA PHE A 56 -3.83 -1.23 8.00
C PHE A 56 -4.80 -2.39 7.95
N PHE A 57 -4.29 -3.62 8.00
CA PHE A 57 -5.11 -4.82 7.87
C PHE A 57 -5.45 -5.48 9.21
N ASP A 58 -4.98 -4.92 10.31
CA ASP A 58 -5.18 -5.50 11.65
C ASP A 58 -4.71 -6.96 11.70
N ILE A 59 -3.57 -7.23 11.12
CA ILE A 59 -2.93 -8.55 11.16
C ILE A 59 -1.77 -8.53 12.15
N SER A 60 -1.37 -9.72 12.61
CA SER A 60 -0.25 -9.86 13.53
C SER A 60 1.08 -9.54 12.85
N GLU A 61 2.06 -9.18 13.67
CA GLU A 61 3.42 -8.95 13.20
C GLU A 61 4.00 -10.17 12.50
N GLU A 62 3.67 -11.36 13.01
CA GLU A 62 4.08 -12.62 12.42
C GLU A 62 3.51 -12.82 11.02
N GLN A 63 2.23 -12.54 10.83
CA GLN A 63 1.57 -12.62 9.52
C GLN A 63 2.17 -11.63 8.53
N ALA A 64 2.43 -10.40 8.98
CA ALA A 64 3.08 -9.39 8.14
C ALA A 64 4.49 -9.83 7.74
N THR A 65 5.25 -10.38 8.66
CA THR A 65 6.60 -10.89 8.40
C THR A 65 6.57 -12.02 7.37
N GLN A 66 5.64 -12.94 7.51
CA GLN A 66 5.47 -14.05 6.56
C GLN A 66 5.10 -13.55 5.17
N THR A 67 4.21 -12.57 5.08
CA THR A 67 3.80 -11.98 3.81
C THR A 67 4.98 -11.31 3.11
N ILE A 68 5.75 -10.49 3.84
CA ILE A 68 6.93 -9.80 3.29
C ILE A 68 7.99 -10.80 2.85
N GLN A 69 8.22 -11.84 3.66
CA GLN A 69 9.19 -12.89 3.35
C GLN A 69 8.80 -13.63 2.07
N LYS A 70 7.54 -14.01 1.94
CA LYS A 70 7.02 -14.67 0.75
C LYS A 70 7.21 -13.82 -0.50
N LEU A 71 6.88 -12.52 -0.41
CA LEU A 71 7.04 -11.59 -1.52
C LEU A 71 8.50 -11.36 -1.87
N SER A 72 9.39 -11.36 -0.88
CA SER A 72 10.83 -11.20 -1.10
C SER A 72 11.44 -12.44 -1.77
N GLU A 73 10.94 -13.62 -1.45
CA GLU A 73 11.39 -14.87 -2.08
C GLU A 73 10.95 -14.97 -3.53
N ASP A 74 9.81 -14.34 -3.88
CA ASP A 74 9.34 -14.23 -5.25
C ASP A 74 10.03 -13.11 -6.03
N ALA A 75 11.15 -12.61 -5.54
CA ALA A 75 11.86 -11.45 -6.10
C ALA A 75 12.40 -11.65 -7.52
N GLY A 76 12.38 -12.88 -8.05
CA GLY A 76 12.66 -13.15 -9.45
C GLY A 76 11.53 -12.71 -10.38
N HIS A 77 10.35 -12.45 -9.82
CA HIS A 77 9.19 -11.94 -10.54
C HIS A 77 8.93 -10.53 -10.04
N LYS A 78 9.32 -9.53 -10.84
CA LYS A 78 8.95 -8.15 -10.53
C LYS A 78 7.43 -8.05 -10.59
N HIS A 79 6.82 -7.74 -9.47
CA HIS A 79 5.40 -7.45 -9.44
C HIS A 79 5.17 -6.14 -10.20
N GLU A 80 4.53 -6.22 -11.34
CA GLU A 80 4.26 -5.03 -12.13
C GLU A 80 3.20 -4.18 -11.45
N PHE A 81 3.48 -2.88 -11.30
CA PHE A 81 2.52 -1.95 -10.73
C PHE A 81 1.16 -2.01 -11.42
N HIS A 82 1.16 -2.20 -12.75
CA HIS A 82 -0.07 -2.28 -13.52
C HIS A 82 -0.97 -3.42 -13.04
N SER A 83 -0.41 -4.61 -12.85
CA SER A 83 -1.16 -5.78 -12.39
C SER A 83 -1.66 -5.62 -10.95
N LEU A 84 -0.81 -5.11 -10.08
CA LEU A 84 -1.15 -4.91 -8.66
C LEU A 84 -2.25 -3.87 -8.51
N THR A 85 -2.12 -2.75 -9.19
CA THR A 85 -3.12 -1.66 -9.11
C THR A 85 -4.44 -2.07 -9.75
N LYS A 86 -4.40 -2.87 -10.82
CA LYS A 86 -5.62 -3.41 -11.43
C LYS A 86 -6.38 -4.29 -10.44
N GLN A 87 -5.67 -5.17 -9.73
CA GLN A 87 -6.26 -6.04 -8.72
C GLN A 87 -6.90 -5.22 -7.61
N ILE A 88 -6.22 -4.17 -7.16
CA ILE A 88 -6.72 -3.27 -6.12
C ILE A 88 -7.98 -2.54 -6.62
N ARG A 89 -7.96 -2.03 -7.85
CA ARG A 89 -9.12 -1.33 -8.43
C ARG A 89 -10.35 -2.22 -8.50
N GLU A 90 -10.15 -3.49 -8.84
CA GLU A 90 -11.26 -4.45 -8.94
C GLU A 90 -11.81 -4.85 -7.58
N SER A 91 -11.00 -4.78 -6.54
CA SER A 91 -11.36 -5.20 -5.19
C SER A 91 -11.82 -4.06 -4.29
N CYS A 92 -11.48 -2.81 -4.60
CA CYS A 92 -11.67 -1.66 -3.72
C CYS A 92 -12.47 -0.56 -4.39
N ASP A 93 -13.34 0.12 -3.62
CA ASP A 93 -14.02 1.31 -4.10
C ASP A 93 -13.08 2.53 -4.08
N TYR A 94 -13.58 3.68 -4.51
CA TYR A 94 -12.80 4.91 -4.64
C TYR A 94 -12.20 5.37 -3.32
N GLU A 95 -12.99 5.37 -2.26
CA GLU A 95 -12.55 5.79 -0.92
C GLU A 95 -11.44 4.87 -0.39
N GLU A 96 -11.60 3.57 -0.62
CA GLU A 96 -10.59 2.58 -0.22
C GLU A 96 -9.28 2.76 -0.99
N ARG A 97 -9.36 3.10 -2.27
CA ARG A 97 -8.17 3.38 -3.08
C ARG A 97 -7.45 4.64 -2.62
N ILE A 98 -8.19 5.69 -2.24
CA ILE A 98 -7.61 6.89 -1.65
C ILE A 98 -6.87 6.55 -0.37
N TYR A 99 -7.46 5.71 0.46
CA TYR A 99 -6.85 5.29 1.71
C TYR A 99 -5.54 4.51 1.48
N ILE A 100 -5.53 3.58 0.53
CA ILE A 100 -4.32 2.85 0.14
C ILE A 100 -3.24 3.82 -0.33
N LEU A 101 -3.63 4.81 -1.13
CA LEU A 101 -2.70 5.83 -1.62
C LEU A 101 -2.12 6.65 -0.46
N SER A 102 -2.92 6.93 0.57
CA SER A 102 -2.42 7.64 1.76
C SER A 102 -1.36 6.84 2.51
N MET A 103 -1.44 5.51 2.49
CA MET A 103 -0.41 4.67 3.08
C MET A 103 0.89 4.71 2.28
N LEU A 104 0.77 4.68 0.96
CA LEU A 104 1.93 4.81 0.08
C LEU A 104 2.62 6.15 0.32
N TRP A 105 1.86 7.25 0.45
CA TRP A 105 2.40 8.54 0.80
C TRP A 105 3.10 8.52 2.16
N GLN A 106 2.54 7.80 3.14
CA GLN A 106 3.13 7.70 4.47
C GLN A 106 4.52 7.06 4.41
N ILE A 107 4.70 6.02 3.60
CA ILE A 107 6.00 5.38 3.42
C ILE A 107 6.99 6.34 2.74
N VAL A 108 6.55 7.01 1.68
CA VAL A 108 7.37 7.95 0.93
C VAL A 108 7.78 9.14 1.80
N LEU A 109 6.87 9.66 2.62
CA LEU A 109 7.11 10.82 3.48
C LEU A 109 7.94 10.50 4.73
N ALA A 110 8.10 9.22 5.07
CA ALA A 110 8.85 8.83 6.27
C ALA A 110 10.31 9.29 6.25
N ASP A 111 10.86 9.50 5.07
CA ASP A 111 12.25 9.92 4.86
C ASP A 111 12.42 11.44 4.76
N ASP A 112 11.54 12.26 5.26
CA ASP A 112 11.61 13.72 5.29
C ASP A 112 11.93 14.40 3.95
N GLU A 113 12.53 13.71 2.99
CA GLU A 113 12.87 14.24 1.67
C GLU A 113 12.16 13.45 0.58
N ILE A 114 11.30 14.13 -0.18
CA ILE A 114 10.69 13.55 -1.37
C ILE A 114 11.58 13.93 -2.56
N ASP A 115 12.25 12.93 -3.13
CA ASP A 115 13.01 13.18 -4.35
C ASP A 115 12.10 13.14 -5.59
N SER A 116 12.67 13.44 -6.75
CA SER A 116 11.92 13.48 -8.01
C SER A 116 11.41 12.10 -8.43
N LEU A 117 12.13 11.03 -8.08
CA LEU A 117 11.72 9.65 -8.39
C LEU A 117 10.47 9.26 -7.60
N GLU A 118 10.44 9.62 -6.32
CA GLU A 118 9.31 9.32 -5.43
C GLU A 118 8.07 10.12 -5.85
N SER A 119 8.23 11.39 -6.22
CA SER A 119 7.14 12.22 -6.72
C SER A 119 6.57 11.65 -8.02
N SER A 120 7.41 11.22 -8.94
CA SER A 120 7.01 10.61 -10.20
C SER A 120 6.29 9.28 -9.96
N LEU A 121 6.78 8.49 -9.02
CA LEU A 121 6.16 7.23 -8.64
C LEU A 121 4.73 7.46 -8.12
N MET A 122 4.57 8.41 -7.20
CA MET A 122 3.26 8.68 -6.60
C MET A 122 2.27 9.20 -7.64
N ARG A 123 2.73 10.02 -8.58
CA ARG A 123 1.89 10.49 -9.70
C ARG A 123 1.45 9.31 -10.56
N ARG A 124 2.35 8.40 -10.88
CA ARG A 124 2.06 7.20 -11.66
C ARG A 124 1.07 6.29 -10.93
N LEU A 125 1.30 6.05 -9.63
CA LEU A 125 0.44 5.18 -8.83
C LEU A 125 -0.97 5.75 -8.68
N SER A 126 -1.11 7.07 -8.46
CA SER A 126 -2.43 7.68 -8.39
C SER A 126 -3.19 7.53 -9.71
N GLY A 127 -2.50 7.67 -10.83
CA GLY A 127 -3.09 7.44 -12.15
C GLY A 127 -3.52 5.98 -12.34
N LEU A 128 -2.68 5.03 -11.95
CA LEU A 128 -2.97 3.61 -12.06
C LEU A 128 -4.10 3.16 -11.13
N LEU A 129 -4.25 3.82 -9.99
CA LEU A 129 -5.36 3.56 -9.04
C LEU A 129 -6.63 4.32 -9.41
N PHE A 130 -6.61 5.10 -10.48
CA PHE A 130 -7.71 5.94 -10.93
C PHE A 130 -8.17 6.92 -9.85
N VAL A 131 -7.19 7.52 -9.16
CA VAL A 131 -7.41 8.56 -8.16
C VAL A 131 -6.98 9.89 -8.76
N SER A 132 -7.81 10.93 -8.61
CA SER A 132 -7.49 12.26 -9.15
C SER A 132 -6.31 12.89 -8.42
N ASP A 133 -5.64 13.84 -9.06
CA ASP A 133 -4.51 14.57 -8.46
C ASP A 133 -4.95 15.32 -7.20
N VAL A 134 -6.17 15.86 -7.19
CA VAL A 134 -6.74 16.57 -6.02
C VAL A 134 -6.86 15.60 -4.85
N ASP A 135 -7.41 14.42 -5.08
CA ASP A 135 -7.62 13.43 -4.02
C ASP A 135 -6.31 12.77 -3.60
N SER A 136 -5.33 12.65 -4.50
CA SER A 136 -3.97 12.24 -4.14
C SER A 136 -3.32 13.24 -3.20
N GLY A 137 -3.55 14.54 -3.44
CA GLY A 137 -3.07 15.59 -2.54
C GLY A 137 -3.70 15.50 -1.16
N LYS A 138 -4.99 15.17 -1.09
CA LYS A 138 -5.68 14.94 0.20
C LYS A 138 -5.11 13.72 0.91
N ALA A 139 -4.83 12.65 0.18
CA ALA A 139 -4.20 11.45 0.74
C ALA A 139 -2.83 11.77 1.33
N LYS A 140 -2.05 12.60 0.65
CA LYS A 140 -0.76 13.08 1.13
C LYS A 140 -0.90 13.84 2.44
N GLN A 141 -1.89 14.72 2.56
CA GLN A 141 -2.16 15.46 3.79
C GLN A 141 -2.55 14.54 4.94
N GLN A 142 -3.36 13.53 4.67
CA GLN A 142 -3.71 12.52 5.67
C GLN A 142 -2.46 11.79 6.17
N ALA A 143 -1.56 11.43 5.26
CA ALA A 143 -0.31 10.76 5.60
C ALA A 143 0.56 11.64 6.50
N ARG A 144 0.68 12.94 6.18
CA ARG A 144 1.43 13.90 7.01
C ARG A 144 0.85 14.03 8.41
N THR A 145 -0.46 14.03 8.51
CA THR A 145 -1.15 14.12 9.81
C THR A 145 -0.82 12.92 10.68
N ARG A 146 -0.78 11.72 10.09
CA ARG A 146 -0.44 10.49 10.83
C ARG A 146 1.02 10.47 11.29
N LEU A 147 1.92 11.07 10.51
CA LEU A 147 3.34 11.11 10.84
C LEU A 147 3.69 12.21 11.84
N ALA A 148 2.81 13.17 12.02
CA ALA A 148 3.04 14.28 12.95
C ALA A 148 2.99 13.86 14.41
#